data_db910f4084e5ee1beb38697a626d05c3
#
_entry.id   db910f4084e5ee1beb38697a626d05c3
#
_cell.length_a   1.000
_cell.length_b   1.000
_cell.length_c   1.000
_cell.angle_alpha   90.00
_cell.angle_beta   90.00
_cell.angle_gamma   90.00
#
_symmetry.space_group_name_H-M   'P 1'
#
loop_
_entity.id
_entity.type
_entity.pdbx_description
1 polymer ?
#
loop_
_entity_poly.entity_id
_entity_poly.type
_entity_poly.pdbx_seq_one_letter_code
_entity_poly.pdbx_strand_id
1 'polypeptide(L)'
;NIIDFKYESEHQDILRLKMKDETTGFGSRKSGMQIRTKVKNLINAKPGFPLIIDWAGVPVISSSFADELIGKLFLEMGAMSFSSIVKNINMEPFITGLLDKAVSQRLTQAKDD
;
A
#
# COMPACT_ATOMS: atom_id res chain seq x y z
N ASN A 1 -10.77 -12.98 14.94
CA ASN A 1 -9.52 -12.22 14.84
C ASN A 1 -9.83 -10.75 14.61
N ILE A 2 -9.17 -9.87 15.37
CA ILE A 2 -9.39 -8.42 15.29
C ILE A 2 -9.12 -7.89 13.87
N ILE A 3 -8.12 -8.45 13.19
CA ILE A 3 -7.80 -8.06 11.82
C ILE A 3 -8.99 -8.27 10.89
N ASP A 4 -9.69 -9.39 11.02
CA ASP A 4 -10.83 -9.73 10.18
C ASP A 4 -11.96 -8.70 10.32
N PHE A 5 -12.26 -8.31 11.56
CA PHE A 5 -13.36 -7.37 11.79
C PHE A 5 -13.03 -5.95 11.38
N LYS A 6 -11.78 -5.53 11.53
CA LYS A 6 -11.40 -4.15 11.23
C LYS A 6 -11.25 -3.89 9.73
N TYR A 7 -10.68 -4.84 9.01
CA TYR A 7 -10.27 -4.61 7.62
C TYR A 7 -11.11 -5.35 6.60
N GLU A 8 -11.91 -6.32 7.00
CA GLU A 8 -12.73 -7.11 6.10
C GLU A 8 -14.06 -6.41 5.83
N SER A 9 -14.46 -6.33 4.54
CA SER A 9 -15.73 -5.77 4.16
C SER A 9 -16.87 -6.73 4.54
N GLU A 10 -17.99 -6.17 5.05
CA GLU A 10 -19.13 -6.95 5.54
C GLU A 10 -19.71 -7.91 4.50
N HIS A 11 -19.77 -7.49 3.24
CA HIS A 11 -20.51 -8.21 2.21
C HIS A 11 -19.66 -8.74 1.08
N GLN A 12 -18.34 -8.62 1.19
CA GLN A 12 -17.42 -9.00 0.13
C GLN A 12 -16.13 -9.53 0.72
N ASP A 13 -15.48 -10.43 -0.02
CA ASP A 13 -14.18 -10.96 0.39
C ASP A 13 -13.07 -9.98 -0.01
N ILE A 14 -13.11 -8.79 0.58
CA ILE A 14 -12.21 -7.68 0.30
C ILE A 14 -11.69 -7.12 1.62
N LEU A 15 -10.39 -6.86 1.68
CA LEU A 15 -9.78 -6.14 2.79
C LEU A 15 -9.69 -4.66 2.44
N ARG A 16 -9.94 -3.79 3.41
CA ARG A 16 -9.84 -2.34 3.21
C ARG A 16 -9.03 -1.71 4.33
N LEU A 17 -8.03 -0.93 3.94
CA LEU A 17 -7.18 -0.19 4.87
C LEU A 17 -7.30 1.29 4.58
N LYS A 18 -7.81 2.05 5.55
CA LYS A 18 -7.90 3.51 5.44
C LYS A 18 -6.61 4.12 5.93
N MET A 19 -5.84 4.69 5.01
CA MET A 19 -4.50 5.16 5.31
C MET A 19 -4.47 6.20 6.42
N LYS A 20 -5.43 7.11 6.44
CA LYS A 20 -5.46 8.18 7.45
C LYS A 20 -5.66 7.66 8.87
N ASP A 21 -6.22 6.45 9.03
CA ASP A 21 -6.43 5.83 10.33
C ASP A 21 -5.22 5.03 10.80
N GLU A 22 -4.24 4.81 9.94
CA GLU A 22 -3.09 3.96 10.27
C GLU A 22 -1.92 4.73 10.84
N THR A 23 -1.77 6.00 10.46
CA THR A 23 -0.68 6.83 10.95
C THR A 23 -1.02 8.30 10.73
N THR A 24 -0.38 9.16 11.50
CA THR A 24 -0.36 10.60 11.25
C THR A 24 0.98 11.03 10.65
N GLY A 25 1.93 10.11 10.53
CA GLY A 25 3.28 10.41 10.04
C GLY A 25 3.50 9.86 8.63
N PHE A 26 3.13 10.65 7.63
CA PHE A 26 3.27 10.25 6.23
C PHE A 26 4.59 10.72 5.61
N GLY A 27 5.54 11.16 6.43
CA GLY A 27 6.77 11.76 5.96
C GLY A 27 8.03 10.94 6.16
N SER A 28 7.95 9.73 6.70
CA SER A 28 9.15 8.96 7.04
C SER A 28 9.14 7.56 6.45
N ARG A 29 10.33 7.02 6.21
CA ARG A 29 10.50 5.64 5.80
C ARG A 29 10.04 4.68 6.88
N LYS A 30 10.27 5.03 8.15
CA LYS A 30 9.86 4.20 9.28
C LYS A 30 8.37 3.94 9.28
N SER A 31 7.57 4.99 9.09
CA SER A 31 6.11 4.85 9.01
C SER A 31 5.71 4.01 7.81
N GLY A 32 6.33 4.25 6.66
CA GLY A 32 6.07 3.46 5.45
C GLY A 32 6.35 1.98 5.64
N MET A 33 7.46 1.67 6.30
CA MET A 33 7.84 0.29 6.61
C MET A 33 6.82 -0.39 7.54
N GLN A 34 6.36 0.34 8.55
CA GLN A 34 5.40 -0.19 9.51
C GLN A 34 4.08 -0.54 8.81
N ILE A 35 3.61 0.34 7.92
CA ILE A 35 2.38 0.09 7.19
C ILE A 35 2.58 -1.02 6.17
N ARG A 36 3.73 -1.08 5.49
CA ARG A 36 4.04 -2.19 4.57
C ARG A 36 3.98 -3.54 5.30
N THR A 37 4.54 -3.61 6.50
CA THR A 37 4.49 -4.83 7.30
C THR A 37 3.05 -5.22 7.60
N LYS A 38 2.21 -4.25 7.97
CA LYS A 38 0.80 -4.50 8.23
C LYS A 38 0.09 -5.01 6.97
N VAL A 39 0.33 -4.38 5.83
CA VAL A 39 -0.25 -4.78 4.55
C VAL A 39 0.12 -6.21 4.21
N LYS A 40 1.39 -6.57 4.37
CA LYS A 40 1.86 -7.93 4.10
C LYS A 40 1.18 -8.94 5.02
N ASN A 41 1.02 -8.59 6.30
CA ASN A 41 0.34 -9.47 7.25
C ASN A 41 -1.13 -9.66 6.87
N LEU A 42 -1.81 -8.61 6.43
CA LEU A 42 -3.20 -8.70 5.97
C LEU A 42 -3.32 -9.62 4.76
N ILE A 43 -2.45 -9.44 3.77
CA ILE A 43 -2.46 -10.25 2.55
C ILE A 43 -2.22 -11.73 2.90
N ASN A 44 -1.29 -12.00 3.80
CA ASN A 44 -0.97 -13.37 4.19
C ASN A 44 -2.08 -14.00 5.05
N ALA A 45 -2.79 -13.20 5.83
CA ALA A 45 -3.89 -13.70 6.67
C ALA A 45 -5.12 -14.09 5.86
N LYS A 46 -5.33 -13.45 4.71
CA LYS A 46 -6.48 -13.70 3.84
C LYS A 46 -6.03 -13.90 2.39
N PRO A 47 -5.42 -15.05 2.09
CA PRO A 47 -4.90 -15.32 0.74
C PRO A 47 -6.01 -15.22 -0.31
N GLY A 48 -5.73 -14.51 -1.38
CA GLY A 48 -6.67 -14.34 -2.47
C GLY A 48 -7.65 -13.18 -2.31
N PHE A 49 -7.75 -12.58 -1.12
CA PHE A 49 -8.58 -11.39 -0.93
C PHE A 49 -7.88 -10.18 -1.55
N PRO A 50 -8.59 -9.39 -2.39
CA PRO A 50 -8.04 -8.09 -2.79
C PRO A 50 -7.91 -7.17 -1.58
N LEU A 51 -6.89 -6.33 -1.58
CA LEU A 51 -6.69 -5.32 -0.55
C LEU A 51 -6.86 -3.94 -1.15
N ILE A 52 -7.81 -3.18 -0.63
CA ILE A 52 -8.02 -1.79 -1.02
C ILE A 52 -7.29 -0.89 -0.03
N ILE A 53 -6.37 -0.08 -0.53
CA ILE A 53 -5.74 0.97 0.25
C ILE A 53 -6.45 2.28 -0.08
N ASP A 54 -7.15 2.82 0.89
CA ASP A 54 -7.98 4.02 0.72
C ASP A 54 -7.20 5.23 1.22
N TRP A 55 -6.90 6.15 0.31
CA TRP A 55 -6.13 7.35 0.59
C TRP A 55 -6.99 8.58 0.90
N ALA A 56 -8.30 8.39 1.06
CA ALA A 56 -9.20 9.51 1.37
C ALA A 56 -8.73 10.25 2.62
N GLY A 57 -8.66 11.57 2.53
CA GLY A 57 -8.24 12.40 3.67
C GLY A 57 -6.73 12.53 3.84
N VAL A 58 -5.92 11.94 2.95
CA VAL A 58 -4.46 12.06 2.98
C VAL A 58 -4.05 13.03 1.88
N PRO A 59 -3.67 14.28 2.20
CA PRO A 59 -3.37 15.28 1.17
C PRO A 59 -1.97 15.17 0.63
N VAL A 60 -1.02 14.71 1.44
CA VAL A 60 0.40 14.71 1.06
C VAL A 60 1.13 13.58 1.78
N ILE A 61 2.12 13.01 1.08
CA ILE A 61 3.06 12.04 1.64
C ILE A 61 4.45 12.42 1.14
N SER A 62 5.50 11.90 1.79
CA SER A 62 6.86 12.08 1.27
C SER A 62 7.18 11.02 0.22
N SER A 63 8.17 11.32 -0.62
CA SER A 63 8.67 10.32 -1.58
C SER A 63 9.28 9.12 -0.86
N SER A 64 9.90 9.35 0.31
CA SER A 64 10.46 8.25 1.12
C SER A 64 9.37 7.32 1.64
N PHE A 65 8.25 7.89 2.09
CA PHE A 65 7.10 7.09 2.53
C PHE A 65 6.53 6.27 1.36
N ALA A 66 6.34 6.92 0.20
CA ALA A 66 5.82 6.26 -0.99
C ALA A 66 6.70 5.10 -1.42
N ASP A 67 8.00 5.30 -1.44
CA ASP A 67 8.95 4.25 -1.83
C ASP A 67 8.96 3.10 -0.84
N GLU A 68 8.99 3.41 0.45
CA GLU A 68 9.07 2.39 1.50
C GLU A 68 7.81 1.53 1.55
N LEU A 69 6.64 2.13 1.36
CA LEU A 69 5.38 1.40 1.39
C LEU A 69 5.09 0.72 0.05
N ILE A 70 4.95 1.51 -1.02
CA ILE A 70 4.43 1.01 -2.30
C ILE A 70 5.56 0.51 -3.20
N GLY A 71 6.65 1.25 -3.31
CA GLY A 71 7.77 0.84 -4.17
C GLY A 71 8.34 -0.52 -3.77
N LYS A 72 8.61 -0.69 -2.49
CA LYS A 72 9.14 -1.96 -1.98
C LYS A 72 8.10 -3.07 -2.01
N LEU A 73 6.83 -2.76 -1.70
CA LEU A 73 5.78 -3.77 -1.75
C LEU A 73 5.62 -4.31 -3.17
N PHE A 74 5.61 -3.41 -4.16
CA PHE A 74 5.55 -3.81 -5.57
C PHE A 74 6.69 -4.75 -5.94
N LEU A 75 7.89 -4.40 -5.52
CA LEU A 75 9.08 -5.21 -5.82
C LEU A 75 9.01 -6.59 -5.15
N GLU A 76 8.58 -6.63 -3.89
CA GLU A 76 8.49 -7.88 -3.13
C GLU A 76 7.40 -8.80 -3.68
N MET A 77 6.25 -8.26 -4.07
CA MET A 77 5.13 -9.06 -4.58
C MET A 77 5.28 -9.45 -6.05
N GLY A 78 5.95 -8.60 -6.82
CA GLY A 78 5.98 -8.74 -8.27
C GLY A 78 4.80 -8.03 -8.92
N ALA A 79 4.96 -7.63 -10.18
CA ALA A 79 4.01 -6.77 -10.87
C ALA A 79 2.60 -7.37 -10.97
N MET A 80 2.51 -8.64 -11.34
CA MET A 80 1.20 -9.27 -11.56
C MET A 80 0.45 -9.47 -10.25
N SER A 81 1.13 -9.95 -9.22
CA SER A 81 0.53 -10.17 -7.91
C SER A 81 0.08 -8.85 -7.29
N PHE A 82 0.96 -7.84 -7.33
CA PHE A 82 0.63 -6.51 -6.81
C PHE A 82 -0.61 -5.94 -7.51
N SER A 83 -0.63 -5.98 -8.84
CA SER A 83 -1.73 -5.39 -9.61
C SER A 83 -3.05 -6.11 -9.39
N SER A 84 -3.03 -7.42 -9.16
CA SER A 84 -4.27 -8.16 -8.95
C SER A 84 -4.80 -8.05 -7.52
N ILE A 85 -3.93 -7.86 -6.54
CA ILE A 85 -4.33 -7.86 -5.13
C ILE A 85 -4.47 -6.45 -4.55
N VAL A 86 -3.53 -5.56 -4.82
CA VAL A 86 -3.49 -4.23 -4.18
C VAL A 86 -4.16 -3.21 -5.07
N LYS A 87 -5.17 -2.52 -4.53
CA LYS A 87 -5.90 -1.45 -5.22
C LYS A 87 -5.79 -0.18 -4.40
N ASN A 88 -5.21 0.87 -4.99
CA ASN A 88 -5.14 2.18 -4.36
C ASN A 88 -6.29 3.04 -4.87
N ILE A 89 -7.09 3.60 -3.97
CA ILE A 89 -8.24 4.41 -4.34
C ILE A 89 -8.23 5.75 -3.61
N ASN A 90 -8.99 6.70 -4.15
CA ASN A 90 -9.19 8.03 -3.56
C ASN A 90 -7.88 8.80 -3.34
N MET A 91 -6.94 8.64 -4.28
CA MET A 91 -5.67 9.34 -4.24
C MET A 91 -5.81 10.75 -4.81
N GLU A 92 -5.25 11.73 -4.09
CA GLU A 92 -5.02 13.03 -4.69
C GLU A 92 -4.00 12.88 -5.84
N PRO A 93 -4.08 13.70 -6.91
CA PRO A 93 -3.13 13.58 -8.03
C PRO A 93 -1.67 13.59 -7.61
N PHE A 94 -1.33 14.38 -6.60
CA PHE A 94 0.03 14.42 -6.05
C PHE A 94 0.47 13.05 -5.55
N ILE A 95 -0.43 12.35 -4.85
CA ILE A 95 -0.12 11.02 -4.31
C ILE A 95 0.02 10.00 -5.44
N THR A 96 -0.90 10.02 -6.41
CA THR A 96 -0.78 9.13 -7.57
C THR A 96 0.58 9.28 -8.24
N GLY A 97 1.02 10.52 -8.44
CA GLY A 97 2.32 10.78 -9.05
C GLY A 97 3.49 10.22 -8.25
N LEU A 98 3.44 10.36 -6.92
CA LEU A 98 4.51 9.84 -6.07
C LEU A 98 4.53 8.31 -6.04
N LEU A 99 3.35 7.67 -6.03
CA LEU A 99 3.29 6.21 -6.06
C LEU A 99 3.80 5.68 -7.39
N ASP A 100 3.40 6.29 -8.51
CA ASP A 100 3.89 5.90 -9.83
C ASP A 100 5.41 6.04 -9.94
N LYS A 101 5.93 7.15 -9.41
CA LYS A 101 7.37 7.38 -9.41
C LYS A 101 8.10 6.34 -8.57
N ALA A 102 7.57 5.99 -7.40
CA ALA A 102 8.18 5.00 -6.53
C ALA A 102 8.27 3.64 -7.22
N VAL A 103 7.19 3.21 -7.87
CA VAL A 103 7.16 1.94 -8.61
C VAL A 103 8.14 1.98 -9.77
N SER A 104 8.13 3.06 -10.55
CA SER A 104 9.02 3.20 -11.73
C SER A 104 10.48 3.15 -11.33
N GLN A 105 10.86 3.81 -10.23
CA GLN A 105 12.24 3.81 -9.76
C GLN A 105 12.67 2.43 -9.32
N ARG A 106 11.81 1.67 -8.66
CA ARG A 106 12.14 0.31 -8.25
C ARG A 106 12.29 -0.63 -9.44
N LEU A 107 11.43 -0.48 -10.44
CA LEU A 107 11.56 -1.26 -11.68
C LEU A 107 12.90 -0.99 -12.38
N THR A 108 13.29 0.27 -12.45
CA THR A 108 14.56 0.66 -13.08
C THR A 108 15.74 0.06 -12.31
N GLN A 109 15.73 0.14 -11.00
CA GLN A 109 16.78 -0.46 -10.16
C GLN A 109 16.87 -1.98 -10.35
N ALA A 110 15.72 -2.65 -10.40
CA ALA A 110 15.68 -4.09 -10.60
C ALA A 110 16.29 -4.51 -11.95
N LYS A 111 16.10 -3.67 -12.99
CA LYS A 111 16.68 -3.93 -14.32
C LYS A 111 18.19 -3.74 -14.34
N ASP A 112 18.68 -2.78 -13.55
CA ASP A 112 20.11 -2.44 -13.53
C ASP A 112 20.91 -3.43 -12.69
N ASP A 113 20.26 -4.17 -11.83
CA ASP A 113 20.88 -5.20 -11.02
C ASP A 113 20.96 -6.52 -11.79
#